data_736ba1d42543c4f95cbaec26139ca389
#
_entry.id   736ba1d42543c4f95cbaec26139ca389
#
_cell.length_a   1.000
_cell.length_b   1.000
_cell.length_c   1.000
_cell.angle_alpha   90.00
_cell.angle_beta   90.00
_cell.angle_gamma   90.00
#
_symmetry.space_group_name_H-M   'P 1'
#
loop_
_entity.id
_entity.type
_entity.pdbx_description
1 polymer ?
#
loop_
_entity_poly.entity_id
_entity_poly.type
_entity_poly.pdbx_seq_one_letter_code
_entity_poly.pdbx_strand_id
1 'polypeptide(L)'
;MNGLTSRQRKLVYAVGILLLLIPIVYLGAPTSEDVVPGTNTAVSGGKLAQMRVEYDLGESTLGEIDPSSAAMNLVLLGLRGPAAGVLHLKALDYQSKKDWAKLKTTVDSIIKLQPHYEEIWKFQGWNLAFNVSREWDQVADRFYWVKEGIKFLQKGTERNQTATILFYNVGDFMGRKFGN
;
A
#
# COMPACT_ATOMS: atom_id res chain seq x y z
N MET A 1 -14.29 34.11 -24.14
CA MET A 1 -13.42 34.51 -23.02
C MET A 1 -12.38 35.61 -23.39
N ASN A 2 -12.49 36.23 -24.53
CA ASN A 2 -11.47 37.19 -25.04
C ASN A 2 -11.61 38.63 -24.55
N GLY A 3 -12.57 38.96 -23.67
CA GLY A 3 -12.80 40.32 -23.16
C GLY A 3 -12.34 40.61 -21.72
N LEU A 4 -11.77 39.61 -21.03
CA LEU A 4 -11.37 39.76 -19.64
C LEU A 4 -9.92 40.28 -19.52
N THR A 5 -9.69 41.24 -18.63
CA THR A 5 -8.33 41.68 -18.26
C THR A 5 -7.55 40.56 -17.57
N SER A 6 -6.21 40.64 -17.56
CA SER A 6 -5.35 39.62 -16.92
C SER A 6 -5.71 39.36 -15.43
N ARG A 7 -6.08 40.41 -14.71
CA ARG A 7 -6.52 40.30 -13.30
C ARG A 7 -7.85 39.58 -13.18
N GLN A 8 -8.82 39.86 -14.05
CA GLN A 8 -10.12 39.18 -14.06
C GLN A 8 -9.99 37.69 -14.40
N ARG A 9 -9.11 37.34 -15.35
CA ARG A 9 -8.84 35.90 -15.66
C ARG A 9 -8.27 35.17 -14.46
N LYS A 10 -7.29 35.73 -13.74
CA LYS A 10 -6.72 35.18 -12.52
C LYS A 10 -7.79 34.98 -11.45
N LEU A 11 -8.69 35.93 -11.27
CA LEU A 11 -9.79 35.84 -10.30
C LEU A 11 -10.79 34.78 -10.68
N VAL A 12 -11.16 34.64 -11.96
CA VAL A 12 -12.04 33.60 -12.47
C VAL A 12 -11.43 32.21 -12.24
N TYR A 13 -10.14 32.04 -12.51
CA TYR A 13 -9.46 30.77 -12.24
C TYR A 13 -9.38 30.45 -10.73
N ALA A 14 -9.07 31.44 -9.89
CA ALA A 14 -9.03 31.27 -8.44
C ALA A 14 -10.41 30.86 -7.88
N VAL A 15 -11.47 31.52 -8.33
CA VAL A 15 -12.86 31.16 -7.95
C VAL A 15 -13.22 29.77 -8.48
N GLY A 16 -12.86 29.42 -9.71
CA GLY A 16 -13.07 28.09 -10.28
C GLY A 16 -12.37 27.00 -9.48
N ILE A 17 -11.11 27.23 -9.08
CA ILE A 17 -10.36 26.29 -8.23
C ILE A 17 -11.02 26.16 -6.86
N LEU A 18 -11.42 27.26 -6.22
CA LEU A 18 -12.11 27.25 -4.94
C LEU A 18 -13.43 26.47 -5.02
N LEU A 19 -14.22 26.67 -6.07
CA LEU A 19 -15.46 25.93 -6.30
C LEU A 19 -15.22 24.42 -6.47
N LEU A 20 -14.15 24.03 -7.14
CA LEU A 20 -13.78 22.61 -7.31
C LEU A 20 -13.24 21.99 -6.02
N LEU A 21 -12.62 22.79 -5.14
CA LEU A 21 -12.14 22.30 -3.85
C LEU A 21 -13.28 21.96 -2.87
N ILE A 22 -14.41 22.66 -2.95
CA ILE A 22 -15.57 22.41 -2.06
C ILE A 22 -16.02 20.95 -2.09
N PRO A 23 -16.36 20.34 -3.24
CA PRO A 23 -16.76 18.93 -3.27
C PRO A 23 -15.62 17.98 -2.87
N ILE A 24 -14.37 18.32 -3.16
CA ILE A 24 -13.21 17.49 -2.76
C ILE A 24 -13.10 17.47 -1.24
N VAL A 25 -13.19 18.61 -0.57
CA VAL A 25 -13.13 18.69 0.89
C VAL A 25 -14.36 18.02 1.52
N TYR A 26 -15.55 18.29 0.98
CA TYR A 26 -16.79 17.68 1.49
C TYR A 26 -16.81 16.15 1.41
N LEU A 27 -16.31 15.59 0.32
CA LEU A 27 -16.26 14.15 0.11
C LEU A 27 -15.04 13.50 0.79
N GLY A 28 -13.88 14.14 0.75
CA GLY A 28 -12.59 13.56 1.07
C GLY A 28 -12.02 13.95 2.44
N ALA A 29 -12.76 14.68 3.28
CA ALA A 29 -12.26 15.01 4.61
C ALA A 29 -11.93 13.72 5.40
N PRO A 30 -10.71 13.59 5.98
CA PRO A 30 -10.33 12.40 6.73
C PRO A 30 -11.18 12.27 8.00
N THR A 31 -11.34 11.03 8.49
CA THR A 31 -11.88 10.78 9.83
C THR A 31 -10.90 11.27 10.87
N SER A 32 -11.37 11.89 11.96
CA SER A 32 -10.56 12.09 13.14
C SER A 32 -10.24 10.73 13.79
N GLU A 33 -9.03 10.58 14.34
CA GLU A 33 -8.44 9.30 14.81
C GLU A 33 -9.16 8.60 15.97
N ASP A 34 -10.28 9.13 16.46
CA ASP A 34 -10.96 8.63 17.66
C ASP A 34 -12.05 7.57 17.38
N VAL A 35 -12.03 6.91 16.22
CA VAL A 35 -13.00 5.86 15.93
C VAL A 35 -12.55 4.53 16.54
N VAL A 36 -13.02 4.24 17.74
CA VAL A 36 -12.88 2.91 18.36
C VAL A 36 -13.79 1.93 17.59
N PRO A 37 -13.26 0.82 17.04
CA PRO A 37 -14.07 -0.18 16.35
C PRO A 37 -15.14 -0.75 17.29
N GLY A 38 -16.41 -0.66 16.88
CA GLY A 38 -17.53 -1.23 17.65
C GLY A 38 -18.38 -0.22 18.44
N THR A 39 -18.09 1.07 18.43
CA THR A 39 -18.95 2.09 19.02
C THR A 39 -19.68 2.89 17.94
N ASN A 40 -21.01 3.02 18.08
CA ASN A 40 -21.88 3.86 17.22
C ASN A 40 -21.65 5.37 17.42
N THR A 41 -20.39 5.80 17.57
CA THR A 41 -20.06 7.23 17.65
C THR A 41 -20.11 7.83 16.26
N ALA A 42 -20.75 8.99 16.13
CA ALA A 42 -20.88 9.71 14.86
C ALA A 42 -19.51 9.91 14.24
N VAL A 43 -19.28 9.30 13.09
CA VAL A 43 -18.00 9.37 12.36
C VAL A 43 -17.82 10.81 11.89
N SER A 44 -16.89 11.53 12.49
CA SER A 44 -16.43 12.84 12.02
C SER A 44 -15.58 12.61 10.77
N GLY A 45 -15.97 13.20 9.65
CA GLY A 45 -15.26 13.06 8.38
C GLY A 45 -16.15 13.34 7.18
N GLY A 46 -15.56 13.33 5.99
CA GLY A 46 -16.28 13.53 4.74
C GLY A 46 -17.20 12.36 4.39
N LYS A 47 -18.08 12.55 3.40
CA LYS A 47 -19.06 11.53 2.99
C LYS A 47 -18.43 10.20 2.62
N LEU A 48 -17.25 10.21 1.97
CA LEU A 48 -16.52 8.98 1.65
C LEU A 48 -16.03 8.26 2.90
N ALA A 49 -15.58 8.99 3.92
CA ALA A 49 -15.16 8.40 5.18
C ALA A 49 -16.33 7.72 5.91
N GLN A 50 -17.50 8.36 5.93
CA GLN A 50 -18.72 7.78 6.49
C GLN A 50 -19.15 6.51 5.76
N MET A 51 -19.15 6.53 4.41
CA MET A 51 -19.47 5.34 3.60
C MET A 51 -18.48 4.20 3.81
N ARG A 52 -17.20 4.50 3.99
CA ARG A 52 -16.18 3.45 4.28
C ARG A 52 -16.50 2.72 5.59
N VAL A 53 -16.93 3.46 6.63
CA VAL A 53 -17.32 2.84 7.89
C VAL A 53 -18.63 2.07 7.76
N GLU A 54 -19.63 2.63 7.06
CA GLU A 54 -20.94 2.01 6.83
C GLU A 54 -20.82 0.67 6.07
N TYR A 55 -19.93 0.60 5.06
CA TYR A 55 -19.73 -0.59 4.23
C TYR A 55 -18.51 -1.42 4.64
N ASP A 56 -17.91 -1.13 5.78
CA ASP A 56 -16.71 -1.82 6.29
C ASP A 56 -15.52 -1.85 5.30
N LEU A 57 -15.34 -0.75 4.57
CA LEU A 57 -14.29 -0.57 3.55
C LEU A 57 -13.08 0.22 4.07
N GLY A 58 -12.94 0.35 5.38
CA GLY A 58 -11.85 1.09 6.02
C GLY A 58 -10.51 0.35 5.94
N GLU A 59 -9.41 1.07 5.82
CA GLU A 59 -8.05 0.48 5.92
C GLU A 59 -7.83 -0.18 7.31
N SER A 60 -8.49 0.32 8.35
CA SER A 60 -8.46 -0.24 9.71
C SER A 60 -9.00 -1.66 9.80
N THR A 61 -9.92 -2.06 8.91
CA THR A 61 -10.47 -3.42 8.85
C THR A 61 -9.54 -4.40 8.14
N LEU A 62 -8.57 -3.90 7.38
CA LEU A 62 -7.62 -4.69 6.62
C LEU A 62 -6.36 -5.04 7.42
N GLY A 63 -6.08 -4.33 8.50
CA GLY A 63 -4.91 -4.57 9.36
C GLY A 63 -4.31 -3.30 9.95
N GLU A 64 -3.07 -3.37 10.41
CA GLU A 64 -2.36 -2.26 11.04
C GLU A 64 -2.07 -1.12 10.06
N ILE A 65 -2.44 0.11 10.44
CA ILE A 65 -2.19 1.32 9.65
C ILE A 65 -0.77 1.84 9.91
N ASP A 66 -0.01 2.04 8.85
CA ASP A 66 1.31 2.68 8.91
C ASP A 66 1.16 4.20 8.76
N PRO A 67 1.51 5.02 9.79
CA PRO A 67 1.42 6.48 9.70
C PRO A 67 2.20 7.09 8.53
N SER A 68 3.31 6.45 8.12
CA SER A 68 4.10 6.91 6.96
C SER A 68 3.35 6.71 5.65
N SER A 69 2.55 5.66 5.54
CA SER A 69 1.67 5.39 4.40
C SER A 69 0.56 6.46 4.30
N ALA A 70 -0.06 6.81 5.43
CA ALA A 70 -1.08 7.87 5.47
C ALA A 70 -0.54 9.23 5.02
N ALA A 71 0.66 9.61 5.48
CA ALA A 71 1.32 10.83 5.07
C ALA A 71 1.65 10.85 3.56
N MET A 72 2.13 9.73 3.01
CA MET A 72 2.38 9.59 1.56
C MET A 72 1.10 9.70 0.73
N ASN A 73 -0.02 9.17 1.23
CA ASN A 73 -1.32 9.31 0.57
C ASN A 73 -1.73 10.78 0.43
N LEU A 74 -1.52 11.57 1.48
CA LEU A 74 -1.82 12.99 1.49
C LEU A 74 -0.94 13.75 0.49
N VAL A 75 0.38 13.48 0.49
CA VAL A 75 1.35 14.15 -0.39
C VAL A 75 1.08 13.84 -1.87
N LEU A 76 0.74 12.61 -2.20
CA LEU A 76 0.51 12.18 -3.58
C LEU A 76 -0.90 12.46 -4.10
N LEU A 77 -1.81 13.01 -3.27
CA LEU A 77 -3.17 13.38 -3.69
C LEU A 77 -3.88 12.29 -4.52
N GLY A 78 -3.75 11.04 -4.10
CA GLY A 78 -4.37 9.90 -4.78
C GLY A 78 -3.55 9.29 -5.92
N LEU A 79 -2.38 9.82 -6.28
CA LEU A 79 -1.48 9.24 -7.29
C LEU A 79 -0.65 8.06 -6.77
N ARG A 80 -0.93 7.57 -5.57
CA ARG A 80 -0.20 6.44 -4.96
C ARG A 80 -0.22 5.17 -5.80
N GLY A 81 -1.36 4.86 -6.45
CA GLY A 81 -1.50 3.69 -7.33
C GLY A 81 -0.55 3.73 -8.52
N PRO A 82 -0.61 4.77 -9.37
CA PRO A 82 0.35 4.97 -10.45
C PRO A 82 1.81 4.97 -9.98
N ALA A 83 2.12 5.62 -8.85
CA ALA A 83 3.48 5.64 -8.29
C ALA A 83 3.95 4.24 -7.89
N ALA A 84 3.10 3.46 -7.21
CA ALA A 84 3.40 2.07 -6.85
C ALA A 84 3.59 1.20 -8.10
N GLY A 85 2.79 1.41 -9.17
CA GLY A 85 2.95 0.71 -10.44
C GLY A 85 4.31 0.97 -11.10
N VAL A 86 4.76 2.22 -11.15
CA VAL A 86 6.10 2.57 -11.68
C VAL A 86 7.21 1.92 -10.83
N LEU A 87 7.08 1.95 -9.51
CA LEU A 87 8.05 1.29 -8.62
C LEU A 87 8.03 -0.23 -8.80
N HIS A 88 6.87 -0.84 -9.06
CA HIS A 88 6.79 -2.27 -9.33
C HIS A 88 7.57 -2.66 -10.60
N LEU A 89 7.44 -1.87 -11.68
CA LEU A 89 8.24 -2.10 -12.89
C LEU A 89 9.75 -2.01 -12.60
N LYS A 90 10.19 -1.06 -11.76
CA LYS A 90 11.58 -0.98 -11.30
C LYS A 90 11.98 -2.19 -10.45
N ALA A 91 11.08 -2.68 -9.60
CA ALA A 91 11.36 -3.87 -8.79
C ALA A 91 11.60 -5.11 -9.69
N LEU A 92 10.82 -5.29 -10.76
CA LEU A 92 11.05 -6.35 -11.75
C LEU A 92 12.41 -6.21 -12.47
N ASP A 93 12.81 -4.98 -12.81
CA ASP A 93 14.12 -4.72 -13.42
C ASP A 93 15.26 -5.06 -12.44
N TYR A 94 15.16 -4.66 -11.16
CA TYR A 94 16.16 -5.01 -10.15
C TYR A 94 16.21 -6.52 -9.88
N GLN A 95 15.06 -7.19 -9.89
CA GLN A 95 15.00 -8.66 -9.78
C GLN A 95 15.74 -9.33 -10.92
N SER A 96 15.51 -8.89 -12.17
CA SER A 96 16.19 -9.47 -13.35
C SER A 96 17.70 -9.28 -13.32
N LYS A 97 18.16 -8.17 -12.73
CA LYS A 97 19.57 -7.83 -12.53
C LYS A 97 20.18 -8.43 -11.26
N LYS A 98 19.37 -9.13 -10.43
CA LYS A 98 19.76 -9.67 -9.12
C LYS A 98 20.29 -8.61 -8.15
N ASP A 99 19.87 -7.35 -8.31
CA ASP A 99 20.19 -6.26 -7.38
C ASP A 99 19.24 -6.29 -6.18
N TRP A 100 19.48 -7.23 -5.28
CA TRP A 100 18.62 -7.52 -4.14
C TRP A 100 18.49 -6.36 -3.17
N ALA A 101 19.52 -5.53 -3.04
CA ALA A 101 19.50 -4.36 -2.16
C ALA A 101 18.52 -3.29 -2.67
N LYS A 102 18.60 -2.94 -3.96
CA LYS A 102 17.68 -1.98 -4.57
C LYS A 102 16.26 -2.55 -4.68
N LEU A 103 16.13 -3.84 -4.97
CA LEU A 103 14.84 -4.52 -4.99
C LEU A 103 14.15 -4.37 -3.63
N LYS A 104 14.83 -4.71 -2.53
CA LYS A 104 14.28 -4.58 -1.17
C LYS A 104 13.80 -3.15 -0.89
N THR A 105 14.67 -2.15 -1.11
CA THR A 105 14.32 -0.73 -0.87
C THR A 105 13.12 -0.28 -1.71
N THR A 106 13.03 -0.76 -2.96
CA THR A 106 11.91 -0.44 -3.84
C THR A 106 10.62 -1.08 -3.36
N VAL A 107 10.66 -2.35 -2.93
CA VAL A 107 9.51 -3.06 -2.35
C VAL A 107 9.04 -2.37 -1.06
N ASP A 108 9.96 -2.00 -0.17
CA ASP A 108 9.62 -1.26 1.05
C ASP A 108 8.91 0.07 0.74
N SER A 109 9.33 0.75 -0.35
CA SER A 109 8.67 1.97 -0.82
C SER A 109 7.26 1.71 -1.38
N ILE A 110 7.06 0.61 -2.12
CA ILE A 110 5.74 0.21 -2.63
C ILE A 110 4.79 -0.09 -1.46
N ILE A 111 5.26 -0.83 -0.45
CA ILE A 111 4.46 -1.16 0.74
C ILE A 111 4.03 0.10 1.50
N LYS A 112 4.92 1.10 1.61
CA LYS A 112 4.58 2.39 2.23
C LYS A 112 3.52 3.16 1.43
N LEU A 113 3.54 3.06 0.10
CA LEU A 113 2.53 3.68 -0.77
C LEU A 113 1.20 2.94 -0.75
N GLN A 114 1.25 1.62 -0.80
CA GLN A 114 0.10 0.73 -0.86
C GLN A 114 0.32 -0.51 0.03
N PRO A 115 0.10 -0.42 1.34
CA PRO A 115 0.31 -1.52 2.27
C PRO A 115 -0.61 -2.72 1.99
N HIS A 116 -1.77 -2.48 1.38
CA HIS A 116 -2.76 -3.49 1.02
C HIS A 116 -2.63 -4.02 -0.42
N TYR A 117 -1.50 -3.76 -1.07
CA TYR A 117 -1.19 -4.33 -2.38
C TYR A 117 -0.66 -5.76 -2.24
N GLU A 118 -1.54 -6.75 -2.21
CA GLU A 118 -1.26 -8.16 -1.95
C GLU A 118 -0.15 -8.74 -2.84
N GLU A 119 -0.13 -8.35 -4.13
CA GLU A 119 0.84 -8.88 -5.09
C GLU A 119 2.29 -8.54 -4.72
N ILE A 120 2.56 -7.40 -4.10
CA ILE A 120 3.93 -7.03 -3.71
C ILE A 120 4.43 -7.89 -2.54
N TRP A 121 3.54 -8.27 -1.61
CA TRP A 121 3.86 -9.17 -0.52
C TRP A 121 4.18 -10.57 -1.04
N LYS A 122 3.34 -11.08 -1.94
CA LYS A 122 3.54 -12.38 -2.60
C LYS A 122 4.82 -12.39 -3.44
N PHE A 123 5.03 -11.36 -4.27
CA PHE A 123 6.20 -11.20 -5.12
C PHE A 123 7.51 -11.25 -4.32
N GLN A 124 7.63 -10.43 -3.28
CA GLN A 124 8.86 -10.37 -2.49
C GLN A 124 9.06 -11.61 -1.62
N GLY A 125 7.98 -12.15 -1.02
CA GLY A 125 8.05 -13.42 -0.29
C GLY A 125 8.57 -14.55 -1.17
N TRP A 126 8.03 -14.70 -2.38
CA TRP A 126 8.52 -15.65 -3.37
C TRP A 126 9.99 -15.38 -3.73
N ASN A 127 10.34 -14.14 -4.00
CA ASN A 127 11.69 -13.77 -4.39
C ASN A 127 12.72 -14.18 -3.34
N LEU A 128 12.46 -13.89 -2.07
CA LEU A 128 13.35 -14.30 -0.96
C LEU A 128 13.43 -15.82 -0.82
N ALA A 129 12.28 -16.51 -0.80
CA ALA A 129 12.23 -17.93 -0.52
C ALA A 129 12.71 -18.83 -1.67
N PHE A 130 12.61 -18.38 -2.92
CA PHE A 130 12.88 -19.22 -4.10
C PHE A 130 14.00 -18.70 -5.00
N ASN A 131 14.21 -17.38 -5.11
CA ASN A 131 15.27 -16.81 -5.94
C ASN A 131 16.53 -16.54 -5.11
N VAL A 132 16.44 -15.66 -4.10
CA VAL A 132 17.60 -15.29 -3.28
C VAL A 132 18.18 -16.49 -2.55
N SER A 133 17.32 -17.38 -2.01
CA SER A 133 17.79 -18.60 -1.35
C SER A 133 18.65 -19.51 -2.24
N ARG A 134 18.43 -19.50 -3.56
CA ARG A 134 19.20 -20.32 -4.51
C ARG A 134 20.59 -19.78 -4.83
N GLU A 135 20.85 -18.51 -4.53
CA GLU A 135 22.16 -17.89 -4.76
C GLU A 135 23.21 -18.33 -3.73
N TRP A 136 22.79 -19.04 -2.69
CA TRP A 136 23.63 -19.47 -1.58
C TRP A 136 23.92 -20.98 -1.69
N ASP A 137 25.18 -21.36 -1.50
CA ASP A 137 25.60 -22.76 -1.58
C ASP A 137 25.32 -23.50 -0.27
N GLN A 138 25.47 -22.83 0.88
CA GLN A 138 25.29 -23.46 2.17
C GLN A 138 23.79 -23.63 2.52
N VAL A 139 23.45 -24.80 3.07
CA VAL A 139 22.08 -25.15 3.45
C VAL A 139 21.55 -24.19 4.51
N ALA A 140 22.39 -23.78 5.48
CA ALA A 140 22.02 -22.84 6.53
C ALA A 140 21.59 -21.48 5.98
N ASP A 141 22.30 -20.96 4.98
CA ASP A 141 21.99 -19.67 4.35
C ASP A 141 20.72 -19.79 3.49
N ARG A 142 20.55 -20.89 2.77
CA ARG A 142 19.29 -21.17 2.06
C ARG A 142 18.11 -21.20 2.98
N PHE A 143 18.23 -21.89 4.11
CA PHE A 143 17.19 -21.96 5.14
C PHE A 143 16.86 -20.57 5.70
N TYR A 144 17.88 -19.75 5.97
CA TYR A 144 17.70 -18.39 6.43
C TYR A 144 16.82 -17.58 5.47
N TRP A 145 17.14 -17.58 4.18
CA TRP A 145 16.39 -16.81 3.17
C TRP A 145 14.97 -17.33 2.95
N VAL A 146 14.78 -18.64 2.99
CA VAL A 146 13.43 -19.25 2.95
C VAL A 146 12.59 -18.76 4.14
N LYS A 147 13.17 -18.80 5.34
CA LYS A 147 12.50 -18.31 6.56
C LYS A 147 12.18 -16.83 6.47
N GLU A 148 13.09 -16.01 5.95
CA GLU A 148 12.83 -14.57 5.77
C GLU A 148 11.72 -14.30 4.74
N GLY A 149 11.63 -15.08 3.67
CA GLY A 149 10.51 -14.99 2.71
C GLY A 149 9.16 -15.32 3.34
N ILE A 150 9.10 -16.36 4.17
CA ILE A 150 7.87 -16.74 4.91
C ILE A 150 7.50 -15.67 5.93
N LYS A 151 8.46 -15.17 6.72
CA LYS A 151 8.20 -14.07 7.66
C LYS A 151 7.70 -12.80 6.96
N PHE A 152 8.23 -12.51 5.77
CA PHE A 152 7.77 -11.38 4.98
C PHE A 152 6.30 -11.54 4.58
N LEU A 153 5.90 -12.74 4.14
CA LEU A 153 4.49 -13.06 3.87
C LEU A 153 3.61 -12.97 5.11
N GLN A 154 4.08 -13.45 6.27
CA GLN A 154 3.36 -13.34 7.54
C GLN A 154 3.09 -11.87 7.91
N LYS A 155 4.08 -10.97 7.76
CA LYS A 155 3.83 -9.52 7.90
C LYS A 155 2.79 -9.00 6.91
N GLY A 156 2.76 -9.56 5.70
CA GLY A 156 1.73 -9.26 4.72
C GLY A 156 0.32 -9.66 5.21
N THR A 157 0.17 -10.82 5.86
CA THR A 157 -1.12 -11.26 6.43
C THR A 157 -1.57 -10.41 7.60
N GLU A 158 -0.64 -9.92 8.44
CA GLU A 158 -0.95 -8.99 9.53
C GLU A 158 -1.56 -7.68 9.04
N ARG A 159 -1.06 -7.18 7.89
CA ARG A 159 -1.54 -5.95 7.26
C ARG A 159 -2.73 -6.15 6.32
N ASN A 160 -3.05 -7.37 5.95
CA ASN A 160 -4.07 -7.73 4.99
C ASN A 160 -4.86 -8.94 5.51
N GLN A 161 -5.54 -8.78 6.63
CA GLN A 161 -6.20 -9.86 7.36
C GLN A 161 -7.31 -10.54 6.55
N THR A 162 -7.87 -9.87 5.55
CA THR A 162 -8.89 -10.42 4.64
C THR A 162 -8.30 -11.07 3.38
N ALA A 163 -7.00 -10.94 3.14
CA ALA A 163 -6.32 -11.45 1.95
C ALA A 163 -6.01 -12.95 2.05
N THR A 164 -7.00 -13.80 1.83
CA THR A 164 -6.89 -15.27 1.88
C THR A 164 -5.71 -15.81 1.10
N ILE A 165 -5.35 -15.17 -0.03
CA ILE A 165 -4.23 -15.58 -0.87
C ILE A 165 -2.88 -15.49 -0.14
N LEU A 166 -2.68 -14.53 0.74
CA LEU A 166 -1.44 -14.41 1.50
C LEU A 166 -1.32 -15.52 2.55
N PHE A 167 -2.40 -15.85 3.25
CA PHE A 167 -2.44 -16.99 4.20
C PHE A 167 -2.16 -18.31 3.47
N TYR A 168 -2.79 -18.51 2.31
CA TYR A 168 -2.52 -19.68 1.47
C TYR A 168 -1.02 -19.76 1.09
N ASN A 169 -0.41 -18.66 0.64
CA ASN A 169 1.00 -18.64 0.25
C ASN A 169 1.95 -18.94 1.43
N VAL A 170 1.62 -18.49 2.64
CA VAL A 170 2.41 -18.84 3.83
C VAL A 170 2.41 -20.36 4.02
N GLY A 171 1.24 -21.01 3.98
CA GLY A 171 1.12 -22.47 4.08
C GLY A 171 1.81 -23.20 2.94
N ASP A 172 1.61 -22.75 1.70
CA ASP A 172 2.21 -23.34 0.49
C ASP A 172 3.76 -23.29 0.54
N PHE A 173 4.34 -22.15 0.96
CA PHE A 173 5.79 -22.04 1.08
C PHE A 173 6.37 -22.92 2.18
N MET A 174 5.67 -23.01 3.32
CA MET A 174 6.05 -23.93 4.39
C MET A 174 6.01 -25.38 3.89
N GLY A 175 4.94 -25.79 3.25
CA GLY A 175 4.79 -27.13 2.70
C GLY A 175 5.86 -27.49 1.67
N ARG A 176 6.11 -26.61 0.71
CA ARG A 176 7.13 -26.85 -0.36
C ARG A 176 8.58 -26.83 0.12
N LYS A 177 8.87 -26.15 1.21
CA LYS A 177 10.25 -25.96 1.67
C LYS A 177 10.61 -26.79 2.88
N PHE A 178 9.64 -27.19 3.70
CA PHE A 178 9.86 -27.94 4.94
C PHE A 178 9.01 -29.21 5.06
N GLY A 179 8.06 -29.42 4.16
CA GLY A 179 7.07 -30.50 4.25
C GLY A 179 7.53 -31.86 3.71
N ASN A 180 8.78 -32.02 3.28
CA ASN A 180 9.35 -33.30 2.76
C ASN A 180 10.47 -33.79 3.65
#